data_b6aa3cc46b75d0eb1d474162fbe11dee
#
_entry.id   b6aa3cc46b75d0eb1d474162fbe11dee
#
_cell.length_a   1.000
_cell.length_b   1.000
_cell.length_c   1.000
_cell.angle_alpha   90.00
_cell.angle_beta   90.00
_cell.angle_gamma   90.00
#
_symmetry.space_group_name_H-M   'P 1'
#
loop_
_entity.id
_entity.type
_entity.pdbx_description
1 polymer ?
#
loop_
_entity_poly.entity_id
_entity_poly.type
_entity_poly.pdbx_seq_one_letter_code
_entity_poly.pdbx_strand_id
1 'polypeptide(L)'
;MRIHSPVEKLLTAWVIGVIVSLVAAAGALFAPNKLVYGPEGKVREYFHALQTGNGSYALGLLGARIPDGDPAMLDGDTLRRAASTLKDVQIDVIEKDPNGNKATVRASYTIDGKSEHTDFRLHQAGTHWGVFDRWDIESGELPTLKVKIAGVEAATVNNRKVAVDQGEASFPVFYPGVYTVAYDSAVYTTSKSVQQVLTADASSQADIALEP
;
A
#
# COMPACT_ATOMS: atom_id res chain seq x y z
N MET A 1 60.93 7.60 -28.56
CA MET A 1 59.71 7.43 -29.30
C MET A 1 59.33 5.92 -29.19
N ARG A 2 58.42 5.50 -28.26
CA ARG A 2 58.04 4.09 -28.14
C ARG A 2 57.00 3.78 -29.22
N ILE A 3 57.42 2.98 -30.23
CA ILE A 3 56.48 2.49 -31.26
C ILE A 3 55.67 1.37 -30.62
N HIS A 4 54.43 1.67 -30.23
CA HIS A 4 53.50 0.66 -29.73
C HIS A 4 53.19 -0.30 -30.89
N SER A 5 53.40 -1.57 -30.66
CA SER A 5 53.12 -2.60 -31.66
C SER A 5 51.58 -2.65 -31.93
N PRO A 6 51.17 -3.03 -33.15
CA PRO A 6 49.72 -3.17 -33.45
C PRO A 6 49.00 -4.12 -32.51
N VAL A 7 49.67 -5.08 -31.90
CA VAL A 7 49.16 -6.03 -30.93
C VAL A 7 48.82 -5.35 -29.58
N GLU A 8 49.66 -4.39 -29.12
CA GLU A 8 49.40 -3.63 -27.90
C GLU A 8 48.15 -2.74 -28.04
N LYS A 9 47.94 -2.13 -29.19
CA LYS A 9 46.76 -1.33 -29.48
C LYS A 9 45.48 -2.20 -29.52
N LEU A 10 45.59 -3.40 -30.06
CA LEU A 10 44.47 -4.35 -30.11
C LEU A 10 44.10 -4.86 -28.69
N LEU A 11 45.10 -5.18 -27.88
CA LEU A 11 44.92 -5.59 -26.49
C LEU A 11 44.30 -4.47 -25.65
N THR A 12 44.77 -3.24 -25.81
CA THR A 12 44.21 -2.08 -25.09
C THR A 12 42.75 -1.82 -25.48
N ALA A 13 42.41 -1.94 -26.77
CA ALA A 13 41.02 -1.79 -27.23
C ALA A 13 40.11 -2.88 -26.67
N TRP A 14 40.59 -4.11 -26.59
CA TRP A 14 39.88 -5.25 -26.00
C TRP A 14 39.61 -5.04 -24.49
N VAL A 15 40.62 -4.64 -23.74
CA VAL A 15 40.50 -4.34 -22.29
C VAL A 15 39.52 -3.20 -22.05
N ILE A 16 39.57 -2.13 -22.84
CA ILE A 16 38.62 -1.02 -22.75
C ILE A 16 37.21 -1.52 -23.08
N GLY A 17 37.02 -2.34 -24.10
CA GLY A 17 35.73 -2.91 -24.47
C GLY A 17 35.12 -3.77 -23.34
N VAL A 18 35.93 -4.59 -22.66
CA VAL A 18 35.50 -5.41 -21.52
C VAL A 18 35.14 -4.51 -20.33
N ILE A 19 35.91 -3.49 -20.02
CA ILE A 19 35.61 -2.56 -18.92
C ILE A 19 34.30 -1.82 -19.18
N VAL A 20 34.10 -1.31 -20.39
CA VAL A 20 32.86 -0.61 -20.77
C VAL A 20 31.65 -1.55 -20.68
N SER A 21 31.80 -2.80 -21.12
CA SER A 21 30.73 -3.82 -21.01
C SER A 21 30.41 -4.14 -19.55
N LEU A 22 31.39 -4.24 -18.67
CA LEU A 22 31.19 -4.48 -17.24
C LEU A 22 30.52 -3.29 -16.56
N VAL A 23 30.91 -2.07 -16.89
CA VAL A 23 30.28 -0.84 -16.36
C VAL A 23 28.84 -0.72 -16.85
N ALA A 24 28.57 -1.02 -18.13
CA ALA A 24 27.20 -1.03 -18.66
C ALA A 24 26.34 -2.11 -18.03
N ALA A 25 26.87 -3.31 -17.82
CA ALA A 25 26.18 -4.40 -17.13
C ALA A 25 25.90 -4.06 -15.66
N ALA A 26 26.86 -3.47 -14.95
CA ALA A 26 26.67 -2.97 -13.60
C ALA A 26 25.57 -1.88 -13.56
N GLY A 27 25.62 -0.89 -14.46
CA GLY A 27 24.58 0.14 -14.55
C GLY A 27 23.20 -0.42 -14.85
N ALA A 28 23.08 -1.44 -15.69
CA ALA A 28 21.83 -2.12 -16.00
C ALA A 28 21.25 -2.92 -14.80
N LEU A 29 22.10 -3.35 -13.87
CA LEU A 29 21.68 -4.03 -12.64
C LEU A 29 21.32 -3.05 -11.51
N PHE A 30 22.02 -1.92 -11.41
CA PHE A 30 21.81 -0.93 -10.34
C PHE A 30 20.57 -0.07 -10.57
N ALA A 31 20.21 0.28 -11.80
CA ALA A 31 19.03 1.11 -12.09
C ALA A 31 17.69 0.41 -11.74
N PRO A 32 17.45 -0.86 -12.12
CA PRO A 32 16.25 -1.61 -11.70
C PRO A 32 16.18 -1.81 -10.19
N ASN A 33 17.34 -2.00 -9.51
CA ASN A 33 17.38 -2.23 -8.07
C ASN A 33 16.82 -1.05 -7.27
N LYS A 34 17.05 0.18 -7.73
CA LYS A 34 16.47 1.37 -7.08
C LYS A 34 15.01 1.61 -7.45
N LEU A 35 14.60 1.36 -8.69
CA LEU A 35 13.27 1.71 -9.20
C LEU A 35 12.22 0.61 -8.93
N VAL A 36 12.62 -0.66 -8.98
CA VAL A 36 11.69 -1.82 -8.88
C VAL A 36 11.86 -2.55 -7.56
N TYR A 37 13.09 -2.71 -7.07
CA TYR A 37 13.41 -3.47 -5.86
C TYR A 37 13.70 -2.58 -4.64
N GLY A 38 13.49 -1.26 -4.75
CA GLY A 38 13.55 -0.33 -3.62
C GLY A 38 12.34 -0.48 -2.68
N PRO A 39 12.42 0.09 -1.46
CA PRO A 39 11.30 0.05 -0.52
C PRO A 39 10.04 0.72 -1.08
N GLU A 40 10.17 1.73 -1.98
CA GLU A 40 9.05 2.37 -2.68
C GLU A 40 8.30 1.38 -3.58
N GLY A 41 9.02 0.46 -4.22
CA GLY A 41 8.44 -0.58 -5.06
C GLY A 41 7.43 -1.42 -4.30
N LYS A 42 7.77 -1.85 -3.09
CA LYS A 42 6.89 -2.64 -2.21
C LYS A 42 5.61 -1.89 -1.86
N VAL A 43 5.71 -0.61 -1.49
CA VAL A 43 4.55 0.23 -1.18
C VAL A 43 3.70 0.49 -2.43
N ARG A 44 4.33 0.67 -3.61
CA ARG A 44 3.61 0.84 -4.88
C ARG A 44 2.81 -0.41 -5.25
N GLU A 45 3.39 -1.60 -5.06
CA GLU A 45 2.68 -2.88 -5.27
C GLU A 45 1.48 -3.01 -4.33
N TYR A 46 1.64 -2.61 -3.07
CA TYR A 46 0.56 -2.60 -2.09
C TYR A 46 -0.60 -1.68 -2.54
N PHE A 47 -0.32 -0.43 -2.93
CA PHE A 47 -1.33 0.47 -3.46
C PHE A 47 -2.01 -0.07 -4.71
N HIS A 48 -1.25 -0.70 -5.60
CA HIS A 48 -1.82 -1.36 -6.79
C HIS A 48 -2.77 -2.51 -6.40
N ALA A 49 -2.42 -3.31 -5.40
CA ALA A 49 -3.29 -4.37 -4.89
C ALA A 49 -4.59 -3.81 -4.31
N LEU A 50 -4.54 -2.71 -3.54
CA LEU A 50 -5.74 -2.02 -3.04
C LEU A 50 -6.62 -1.52 -4.20
N GLN A 51 -6.04 -0.83 -5.18
CA GLN A 51 -6.76 -0.25 -6.33
C GLN A 51 -7.38 -1.29 -7.25
N THR A 52 -6.77 -2.47 -7.36
CA THR A 52 -7.31 -3.60 -8.12
C THR A 52 -8.29 -4.46 -7.34
N GLY A 53 -8.41 -4.22 -6.02
CA GLY A 53 -9.28 -5.01 -5.14
C GLY A 53 -8.73 -6.40 -4.84
N ASN A 54 -7.42 -6.61 -4.95
CA ASN A 54 -6.78 -7.89 -4.64
C ASN A 54 -6.35 -7.92 -3.16
N GLY A 55 -7.30 -8.23 -2.29
CA GLY A 55 -7.10 -8.20 -0.85
C GLY A 55 -6.12 -9.25 -0.35
N SER A 56 -6.14 -10.44 -0.91
CA SER A 56 -5.17 -11.49 -0.52
C SER A 56 -3.74 -11.08 -0.82
N TYR A 57 -3.50 -10.44 -1.96
CA TYR A 57 -2.18 -9.93 -2.33
C TYR A 57 -1.78 -8.73 -1.46
N ALA A 58 -2.70 -7.79 -1.22
CA ALA A 58 -2.47 -6.64 -0.33
C ALA A 58 -2.10 -7.10 1.08
N LEU A 59 -2.81 -8.10 1.63
CA LEU A 59 -2.53 -8.67 2.93
C LEU A 59 -1.14 -9.32 3.00
N GLY A 60 -0.77 -10.08 1.96
CA GLY A 60 0.56 -10.69 1.86
C GLY A 60 1.69 -9.66 1.77
N LEU A 61 1.48 -8.56 1.05
CA LEU A 61 2.45 -7.46 0.94
C LEU A 61 2.61 -6.71 2.27
N LEU A 62 1.49 -6.48 2.98
CA LEU A 62 1.47 -5.80 4.26
C LEU A 62 1.98 -6.67 5.41
N GLY A 63 1.76 -8.00 5.33
CA GLY A 63 2.14 -8.93 6.40
C GLY A 63 1.32 -8.77 7.68
N ALA A 64 0.15 -8.12 7.61
CA ALA A 64 -0.70 -7.83 8.75
C ALA A 64 -1.55 -9.02 9.17
N ARG A 65 -1.93 -9.06 10.46
CA ARG A 65 -2.95 -9.98 10.97
C ARG A 65 -4.34 -9.37 10.76
N ILE A 66 -5.32 -10.23 10.52
CA ILE A 66 -6.72 -9.83 10.42
C ILE A 66 -7.32 -9.93 11.82
N PRO A 67 -7.85 -8.83 12.41
CA PRO A 67 -8.60 -8.86 13.66
C PRO A 67 -9.96 -9.56 13.48
N ASP A 68 -10.61 -9.88 14.58
CA ASP A 68 -11.95 -10.44 14.57
C ASP A 68 -12.96 -9.45 13.95
N GLY A 69 -13.83 -9.96 13.06
CA GLY A 69 -14.84 -9.18 12.37
C GLY A 69 -15.26 -9.78 11.04
N ASP A 70 -16.22 -9.15 10.37
CA ASP A 70 -16.67 -9.56 9.05
C ASP A 70 -15.64 -9.12 7.97
N PRO A 71 -15.01 -10.06 7.22
CA PRO A 71 -14.01 -9.76 6.21
C PRO A 71 -14.58 -9.11 4.94
N ALA A 72 -15.83 -8.75 4.89
CA ALA A 72 -16.54 -8.23 3.72
C ALA A 72 -15.86 -7.01 3.05
N MET A 73 -15.01 -6.27 3.78
CA MET A 73 -14.32 -5.08 3.28
C MET A 73 -12.90 -5.37 2.74
N LEU A 74 -12.43 -6.60 2.88
CA LEU A 74 -11.02 -6.93 2.57
C LEU A 74 -10.75 -7.29 1.11
N ASP A 75 -11.76 -7.46 0.25
CA ASP A 75 -11.51 -7.92 -1.12
C ASP A 75 -12.52 -7.35 -2.13
N GLY A 76 -12.18 -7.45 -3.40
CA GLY A 76 -13.06 -7.14 -4.52
C GLY A 76 -13.48 -5.68 -4.63
N ASP A 77 -14.75 -5.47 -4.95
CA ASP A 77 -15.31 -4.14 -5.22
C ASP A 77 -15.30 -3.22 -4.00
N THR A 78 -15.49 -3.75 -2.80
CA THR A 78 -15.50 -2.96 -1.57
C THR A 78 -14.12 -2.37 -1.28
N LEU A 79 -13.07 -3.17 -1.46
CA LEU A 79 -11.69 -2.71 -1.32
C LEU A 79 -11.31 -1.70 -2.43
N ARG A 80 -11.64 -2.02 -3.68
CA ARG A 80 -11.38 -1.12 -4.80
C ARG A 80 -12.06 0.25 -4.61
N ARG A 81 -13.30 0.28 -4.10
CA ARG A 81 -13.99 1.53 -3.78
C ARG A 81 -13.31 2.32 -2.68
N ALA A 82 -12.85 1.64 -1.61
CA ALA A 82 -12.11 2.29 -0.53
C ALA A 82 -10.85 2.99 -1.04
N ALA A 83 -10.11 2.34 -1.96
CA ALA A 83 -8.88 2.89 -2.52
C ALA A 83 -9.12 3.88 -3.68
N SER A 84 -10.26 3.85 -4.36
CA SER A 84 -10.54 4.68 -5.55
C SER A 84 -10.65 6.18 -5.25
N THR A 85 -10.86 6.54 -3.99
CA THR A 85 -10.92 7.94 -3.53
C THR A 85 -9.56 8.57 -3.35
N LEU A 86 -8.49 7.76 -3.29
CA LEU A 86 -7.11 8.23 -3.20
C LEU A 86 -6.65 8.70 -4.58
N LYS A 87 -6.39 10.00 -4.72
CA LYS A 87 -5.94 10.62 -5.98
C LYS A 87 -4.50 11.08 -5.86
N ASP A 88 -3.82 11.26 -6.99
CA ASP A 88 -2.48 11.85 -7.10
C ASP A 88 -1.46 11.17 -6.17
N VAL A 89 -1.48 9.84 -6.11
CA VAL A 89 -0.63 9.05 -5.21
C VAL A 89 0.84 9.19 -5.61
N GLN A 90 1.65 9.72 -4.69
CA GLN A 90 3.10 9.83 -4.79
C GLN A 90 3.75 9.01 -3.68
N ILE A 91 4.81 8.28 -4.00
CA ILE A 91 5.46 7.35 -3.07
C ILE A 91 6.96 7.63 -3.07
N ASP A 92 7.47 8.10 -1.93
CA ASP A 92 8.84 8.56 -1.75
C ASP A 92 9.46 7.98 -0.48
N VAL A 93 10.77 7.67 -0.52
CA VAL A 93 11.54 7.38 0.70
C VAL A 93 11.84 8.71 1.40
N ILE A 94 11.33 8.86 2.61
CA ILE A 94 11.57 10.06 3.44
C ILE A 94 12.70 9.86 4.45
N GLU A 95 13.01 8.61 4.78
CA GLU A 95 14.07 8.27 5.72
C GLU A 95 14.69 6.90 5.35
N LYS A 96 16.00 6.79 5.49
CA LYS A 96 16.74 5.54 5.37
C LYS A 96 17.83 5.50 6.44
N ASP A 97 17.93 4.36 7.13
CA ASP A 97 18.96 4.23 8.17
C ASP A 97 20.38 4.20 7.56
N PRO A 98 21.42 4.53 8.32
CA PRO A 98 22.80 4.56 7.81
C PRO A 98 23.31 3.22 7.26
N ASN A 99 22.79 2.10 7.77
CA ASN A 99 23.15 0.75 7.32
C ASN A 99 22.32 0.32 6.11
N GLY A 100 21.28 1.07 5.76
CA GLY A 100 20.40 0.79 4.63
C GLY A 100 19.41 -0.35 4.86
N ASN A 101 19.28 -0.86 6.08
CA ASN A 101 18.44 -2.02 6.41
C ASN A 101 17.00 -1.64 6.79
N LYS A 102 16.74 -0.36 7.04
CA LYS A 102 15.41 0.18 7.34
C LYS A 102 15.13 1.41 6.50
N ALA A 103 13.87 1.59 6.17
CA ALA A 103 13.42 2.77 5.45
C ALA A 103 12.01 3.16 5.90
N THR A 104 11.71 4.46 5.87
CA THR A 104 10.36 4.99 5.96
C THR A 104 9.95 5.51 4.60
N VAL A 105 8.87 4.96 4.07
CA VAL A 105 8.30 5.34 2.78
C VAL A 105 6.99 6.07 3.03
N ARG A 106 6.88 7.28 2.52
CA ARG A 106 5.66 8.09 2.56
C ARG A 106 4.88 7.91 1.28
N ALA A 107 3.61 7.56 1.41
CA ALA A 107 2.63 7.67 0.36
C ALA A 107 1.79 8.94 0.61
N SER A 108 1.93 9.94 -0.25
CA SER A 108 1.13 11.17 -0.23
C SER A 108 0.02 11.06 -1.28
N TYR A 109 -1.17 11.52 -0.95
CA TYR A 109 -2.35 11.45 -1.84
C TYR A 109 -3.36 12.53 -1.48
N THR A 110 -4.36 12.71 -2.36
CA THR A 110 -5.45 13.67 -2.16
C THR A 110 -6.75 12.90 -1.90
N ILE A 111 -7.48 13.29 -0.82
CA ILE A 111 -8.83 12.83 -0.51
C ILE A 111 -9.73 14.07 -0.36
N ASP A 112 -10.80 14.16 -1.16
CA ASP A 112 -11.76 15.28 -1.14
C ASP A 112 -11.08 16.66 -1.23
N GLY A 113 -10.01 16.75 -2.03
CA GLY A 113 -9.23 17.98 -2.24
C GLY A 113 -8.25 18.34 -1.11
N LYS A 114 -8.11 17.49 -0.10
CA LYS A 114 -7.13 17.65 0.99
C LYS A 114 -5.95 16.71 0.77
N SER A 115 -4.74 17.23 1.01
CA SER A 115 -3.53 16.41 0.99
C SER A 115 -3.39 15.65 2.30
N GLU A 116 -3.25 14.34 2.17
CA GLU A 116 -3.05 13.40 3.28
C GLU A 116 -1.84 12.52 2.98
N HIS A 117 -1.36 11.80 3.98
CA HIS A 117 -0.25 10.87 3.80
C HIS A 117 -0.32 9.68 4.75
N THR A 118 0.36 8.60 4.37
CA THR A 118 0.58 7.41 5.19
C THR A 118 2.06 7.06 5.15
N ASP A 119 2.67 6.87 6.30
CA ASP A 119 4.06 6.46 6.43
C ASP A 119 4.13 4.94 6.67
N PHE A 120 4.91 4.26 5.84
CA PHE A 120 5.19 2.84 5.95
C PHE A 120 6.62 2.64 6.41
N ARG A 121 6.80 1.88 7.49
CA ARG A 121 8.12 1.43 7.93
C ARG A 121 8.43 0.11 7.27
N LEU A 122 9.64 0.00 6.70
CA LEU A 122 10.09 -1.20 6.01
C LEU A 122 11.45 -1.63 6.54
N HIS A 123 11.68 -2.93 6.51
CA HIS A 123 13.01 -3.50 6.76
C HIS A 123 13.43 -4.37 5.58
N GLN A 124 14.75 -4.43 5.37
CA GLN A 124 15.34 -5.31 4.37
C GLN A 124 15.30 -6.75 4.87
N ALA A 125 14.56 -7.60 4.16
CA ALA A 125 14.34 -9.01 4.50
C ALA A 125 15.24 -9.97 3.71
N GLY A 126 16.34 -9.45 3.16
CA GLY A 126 17.31 -10.22 2.35
C GLY A 126 17.39 -9.74 0.91
N THR A 127 17.86 -10.63 0.03
CA THR A 127 18.02 -10.32 -1.40
C THR A 127 17.43 -11.43 -2.27
N HIS A 128 16.88 -11.04 -3.44
CA HIS A 128 16.56 -11.97 -4.51
C HIS A 128 17.81 -12.21 -5.37
N TRP A 129 18.17 -13.48 -5.59
CA TRP A 129 19.37 -13.90 -6.35
C TRP A 129 20.69 -13.27 -5.90
N GLY A 130 20.75 -12.82 -4.63
CA GLY A 130 21.94 -12.19 -4.05
C GLY A 130 22.26 -10.78 -4.53
N VAL A 131 21.41 -10.18 -5.39
CA VAL A 131 21.66 -8.88 -6.03
C VAL A 131 20.55 -7.86 -5.81
N PHE A 132 19.28 -8.31 -5.72
CA PHE A 132 18.12 -7.42 -5.62
C PHE A 132 17.58 -7.39 -4.20
N ASP A 133 17.47 -6.21 -3.61
CA ASP A 133 16.97 -6.03 -2.25
C ASP A 133 15.50 -6.48 -2.15
N ARG A 134 15.18 -7.23 -1.10
CA ARG A 134 13.81 -7.57 -0.73
C ARG A 134 13.44 -6.78 0.51
N TRP A 135 12.34 -6.05 0.42
CA TRP A 135 11.79 -5.24 1.50
C TRP A 135 10.46 -5.82 1.99
N ASP A 136 10.27 -5.82 3.29
CA ASP A 136 8.99 -6.17 3.91
C ASP A 136 8.49 -4.98 4.73
N ILE A 137 7.17 -4.74 4.67
CA ILE A 137 6.50 -3.69 5.44
C ILE A 137 6.37 -4.17 6.89
N GLU A 138 6.76 -3.32 7.83
CA GLU A 138 6.51 -3.57 9.25
C GLU A 138 5.05 -3.23 9.55
N SER A 139 4.22 -4.25 9.76
CA SER A 139 2.84 -4.05 10.18
C SER A 139 2.44 -5.03 11.27
N GLY A 140 1.41 -4.67 12.02
CA GLY A 140 0.88 -5.47 13.11
C GLY A 140 -0.46 -6.11 12.75
N GLU A 141 -1.53 -5.44 13.09
CA GLU A 141 -2.90 -5.87 12.86
C GLU A 141 -3.61 -4.85 11.97
N LEU A 142 -4.55 -5.30 11.14
CA LEU A 142 -5.35 -4.38 10.34
C LEU A 142 -6.24 -3.52 11.26
N PRO A 143 -6.46 -2.25 10.93
CA PRO A 143 -7.43 -1.43 11.63
C PRO A 143 -8.85 -1.97 11.46
N THR A 144 -9.72 -1.62 12.40
CA THR A 144 -11.11 -2.07 12.44
C THR A 144 -12.06 -0.90 12.26
N LEU A 145 -12.94 -0.97 11.26
CA LEU A 145 -14.09 -0.09 11.09
C LEU A 145 -15.24 -0.62 11.94
N LYS A 146 -15.65 0.11 12.97
CA LYS A 146 -16.80 -0.20 13.81
C LYS A 146 -18.00 0.60 13.33
N VAL A 147 -19.11 -0.07 13.09
CA VAL A 147 -20.38 0.52 12.66
C VAL A 147 -21.41 0.33 13.77
N LYS A 148 -22.03 1.42 14.21
CA LYS A 148 -23.10 1.40 15.22
C LYS A 148 -24.33 2.08 14.64
N ILE A 149 -25.42 1.32 14.51
CA ILE A 149 -26.71 1.81 14.00
C ILE A 149 -27.83 1.17 14.82
N ALA A 150 -28.45 1.95 15.70
CA ALA A 150 -29.51 1.43 16.55
C ALA A 150 -30.74 1.02 15.73
N GLY A 151 -31.32 -0.14 16.08
CA GLY A 151 -32.61 -0.58 15.54
C GLY A 151 -32.60 -1.09 14.11
N VAL A 152 -31.45 -1.42 13.54
CA VAL A 152 -31.34 -1.98 12.19
C VAL A 152 -30.61 -3.32 12.18
N GLU A 153 -30.95 -4.18 11.23
CA GLU A 153 -30.30 -5.48 11.01
C GLU A 153 -29.35 -5.50 9.83
N ALA A 154 -29.30 -4.41 9.05
CA ALA A 154 -28.43 -4.31 7.89
C ALA A 154 -28.05 -2.87 7.57
N ALA A 155 -26.81 -2.68 7.09
CA ALA A 155 -26.30 -1.42 6.58
C ALA A 155 -25.65 -1.64 5.21
N THR A 156 -25.23 -0.55 4.56
CA THR A 156 -24.47 -0.59 3.33
C THR A 156 -23.09 0.03 3.58
N VAL A 157 -22.02 -0.74 3.38
CA VAL A 157 -20.66 -0.24 3.45
C VAL A 157 -20.02 -0.35 2.07
N ASN A 158 -19.52 0.76 1.53
CA ASN A 158 -18.95 0.84 0.18
C ASN A 158 -19.83 0.16 -0.90
N ASN A 159 -21.14 0.40 -0.86
CA ASN A 159 -22.15 -0.21 -1.76
C ASN A 159 -22.39 -1.71 -1.54
N ARG A 160 -21.87 -2.31 -0.49
CA ARG A 160 -22.16 -3.69 -0.12
C ARG A 160 -23.10 -3.75 1.07
N LYS A 161 -24.19 -4.47 0.94
CA LYS A 161 -25.09 -4.73 2.06
C LYS A 161 -24.41 -5.70 3.04
N VAL A 162 -24.37 -5.33 4.30
CA VAL A 162 -23.77 -6.08 5.41
C VAL A 162 -24.79 -6.24 6.53
N ALA A 163 -24.69 -7.35 7.27
CA ALA A 163 -25.50 -7.56 8.47
C ALA A 163 -24.98 -6.70 9.62
N VAL A 164 -25.89 -6.24 10.47
CA VAL A 164 -25.63 -5.53 11.71
C VAL A 164 -26.31 -6.32 12.83
N ASP A 165 -25.52 -6.85 13.76
CA ASP A 165 -26.04 -7.62 14.86
C ASP A 165 -26.23 -6.73 16.09
N GLN A 166 -27.46 -6.71 16.64
CA GLN A 166 -27.83 -5.87 17.79
C GLN A 166 -27.42 -4.38 17.65
N GLY A 167 -27.41 -3.87 16.43
CA GLY A 167 -27.02 -2.49 16.15
C GLY A 167 -25.53 -2.27 16.00
N GLU A 168 -24.70 -3.30 16.00
CA GLU A 168 -23.25 -3.20 15.86
C GLU A 168 -22.70 -4.14 14.78
N ALA A 169 -21.65 -3.69 14.07
CA ALA A 169 -20.85 -4.51 13.17
C ALA A 169 -19.39 -4.06 13.19
N SER A 170 -18.48 -4.99 12.95
CA SER A 170 -17.04 -4.76 12.97
C SER A 170 -16.39 -5.34 11.73
N PHE A 171 -15.63 -4.52 11.01
CA PHE A 171 -15.00 -4.90 9.75
C PHE A 171 -13.50 -4.62 9.82
N PRO A 172 -12.63 -5.63 9.69
CA PRO A 172 -11.24 -5.41 9.34
C PRO A 172 -11.14 -4.64 8.01
N VAL A 173 -10.25 -3.66 7.94
CA VAL A 173 -10.12 -2.80 6.75
C VAL A 173 -8.66 -2.53 6.43
N PHE A 174 -8.35 -2.31 5.13
CA PHE A 174 -7.02 -1.84 4.72
C PHE A 174 -6.90 -0.32 4.87
N TYR A 175 -5.65 0.13 4.98
CA TYR A 175 -5.27 1.54 5.03
C TYR A 175 -4.16 1.84 4.00
N PRO A 176 -4.12 3.05 3.40
CA PRO A 176 -5.16 4.07 3.49
C PRO A 176 -6.42 3.66 2.72
N GLY A 177 -7.57 4.07 3.23
CA GLY A 177 -8.85 3.79 2.59
C GLY A 177 -9.95 4.70 3.09
N VAL A 178 -10.97 4.92 2.25
CA VAL A 178 -12.18 5.68 2.61
C VAL A 178 -13.38 4.76 2.55
N TYR A 179 -14.09 4.66 3.68
CA TYR A 179 -15.23 3.79 3.85
C TYR A 179 -16.50 4.61 4.03
N THR A 180 -17.46 4.40 3.16
CA THR A 180 -18.78 5.04 3.24
C THR A 180 -19.76 4.06 3.86
N VAL A 181 -20.31 4.42 5.01
CA VAL A 181 -21.39 3.68 5.66
C VAL A 181 -22.70 4.43 5.43
N ALA A 182 -23.71 3.72 4.96
CA ALA A 182 -25.02 4.27 4.70
C ALA A 182 -26.10 3.31 5.21
N TYR A 183 -27.21 3.86 5.65
CA TYR A 183 -28.44 3.16 5.92
C TYR A 183 -29.57 3.83 5.14
N ASP A 184 -30.34 3.03 4.43
CA ASP A 184 -31.49 3.49 3.67
C ASP A 184 -32.73 2.72 4.12
N SER A 185 -33.78 3.42 4.53
CA SER A 185 -35.01 2.88 5.02
C SER A 185 -36.22 3.64 4.46
N ALA A 186 -37.31 2.94 4.24
CA ALA A 186 -38.58 3.57 3.83
C ALA A 186 -39.17 4.48 4.94
N VAL A 187 -38.70 4.38 6.17
CA VAL A 187 -39.22 5.10 7.35
C VAL A 187 -38.30 6.22 7.80
N TYR A 188 -36.97 6.08 7.59
CA TYR A 188 -35.96 7.03 8.05
C TYR A 188 -35.27 7.70 6.86
N THR A 189 -34.87 8.94 7.06
CA THR A 189 -34.01 9.64 6.08
C THR A 189 -32.70 8.90 5.92
N THR A 190 -32.21 8.75 4.68
CA THR A 190 -30.92 8.12 4.40
C THR A 190 -29.81 8.84 5.15
N SER A 191 -29.17 8.16 6.09
CA SER A 191 -27.99 8.67 6.77
C SER A 191 -26.73 8.08 6.14
N LYS A 192 -25.73 8.93 5.96
CA LYS A 192 -24.43 8.57 5.38
C LYS A 192 -23.28 9.10 6.22
N SER A 193 -22.34 8.23 6.56
CA SER A 193 -21.09 8.59 7.24
C SER A 193 -19.90 8.17 6.40
N VAL A 194 -18.87 9.03 6.32
CA VAL A 194 -17.63 8.76 5.58
C VAL A 194 -16.49 8.68 6.59
N GLN A 195 -15.81 7.54 6.60
CA GLN A 195 -14.69 7.27 7.49
C GLN A 195 -13.40 7.14 6.71
N GLN A 196 -12.37 7.88 7.13
CA GLN A 196 -11.02 7.81 6.58
C GLN A 196 -10.13 7.00 7.52
N VAL A 197 -9.56 5.91 7.02
CA VAL A 197 -8.61 5.06 7.75
C VAL A 197 -7.25 5.25 7.09
N LEU A 198 -6.38 6.05 7.71
CA LEU A 198 -5.13 6.49 7.07
C LEU A 198 -3.89 5.74 7.59
N THR A 199 -3.97 5.13 8.77
CA THR A 199 -2.85 4.43 9.42
C THR A 199 -3.28 3.10 10.03
N ALA A 200 -2.31 2.26 10.36
CA ALA A 200 -2.54 0.98 11.03
C ALA A 200 -3.21 1.13 12.39
N ASP A 201 -2.90 2.21 13.12
CA ASP A 201 -3.41 2.45 14.49
C ASP A 201 -4.78 3.15 14.49
N ALA A 202 -5.33 3.46 13.32
CA ALA A 202 -6.61 4.15 13.20
C ALA A 202 -7.77 3.16 13.41
N SER A 203 -8.40 3.19 14.57
CA SER A 203 -9.74 2.63 14.74
C SER A 203 -10.77 3.69 14.36
N SER A 204 -11.53 3.48 13.29
CA SER A 204 -12.60 4.37 12.87
C SER A 204 -13.95 3.82 13.37
N GLN A 205 -14.77 4.69 13.93
CA GLN A 205 -16.15 4.36 14.35
C GLN A 205 -17.11 5.22 13.54
N ALA A 206 -18.04 4.58 12.84
CA ALA A 206 -19.15 5.23 12.17
C ALA A 206 -20.41 5.09 13.06
N ASP A 207 -20.77 6.15 13.76
CA ASP A 207 -22.05 6.25 14.46
C ASP A 207 -23.06 6.90 13.53
N ILE A 208 -24.15 6.18 13.21
CA ILE A 208 -25.24 6.70 12.39
C ILE A 208 -26.45 6.84 13.28
N ALA A 209 -26.84 8.08 13.57
CA ALA A 209 -28.11 8.36 14.23
C ALA A 209 -29.25 8.24 13.20
N LEU A 210 -30.30 7.50 13.57
CA LEU A 210 -31.55 7.46 12.81
C LEU A 210 -32.40 8.62 13.28
N GLU A 211 -32.68 9.56 12.38
CA GLU A 211 -33.68 10.60 12.61
C GLU A 211 -35.02 10.11 12.08
N PRO A 212 -36.10 10.19 12.89
CA PRO A 212 -37.42 9.76 12.49
C PRO A 212 -38.08 10.65 11.44
#